data_59c07e5fa9331584e1f8bcfa40438f29
#
_entry.id   59c07e5fa9331584e1f8bcfa40438f29
#
_cell.length_a   1.000
_cell.length_b   1.000
_cell.length_c   1.000
_cell.angle_alpha   90.00
_cell.angle_beta   90.00
_cell.angle_gamma   90.00
#
_symmetry.space_group_name_H-M   'P 1'
#
loop_
_entity.id
_entity.type
_entity.pdbx_description
1 polymer ?
#
loop_
_entity_poly.entity_id
_entity_poly.type
_entity_poly.pdbx_seq_one_letter_code
_entity_poly.pdbx_strand_id
1 'polypeptide(L)'
;MELFTQGLALGHYLALGAVLFCISVAGIFLNRKNVIILLMSIELMLLAVNVNFVAFSRDAGDAAGQVFVFFILTVAAAEAAIGLAILVTLFRNRRTINVAEIDTLKG
;
A
#
# COMPACT_ATOMS: atom_id res chain seq x y z
N MET A 1 -20.26 -14.01 22.90
CA MET A 1 -19.34 -14.92 22.22
C MET A 1 -19.70 -15.09 20.74
N GLU A 2 -20.94 -15.38 20.45
CA GLU A 2 -21.38 -15.48 19.06
C GLU A 2 -21.16 -14.17 18.29
N LEU A 3 -21.26 -13.03 18.96
CA LEU A 3 -21.01 -11.73 18.35
C LEU A 3 -19.57 -11.60 17.89
N PHE A 4 -18.63 -12.23 18.59
CA PHE A 4 -17.22 -12.20 18.18
C PHE A 4 -16.90 -13.24 17.11
N THR A 5 -17.64 -14.34 17.07
CA THR A 5 -17.38 -15.41 16.10
C THR A 5 -18.21 -15.25 14.83
N GLN A 6 -19.44 -14.71 14.96
CA GLN A 6 -20.36 -14.51 13.83
C GLN A 6 -20.53 -13.05 13.49
N GLY A 7 -20.47 -12.15 14.51
CA GLY A 7 -20.58 -10.71 14.29
C GLY A 7 -19.39 -10.11 13.52
N LEU A 8 -18.21 -10.74 13.65
CA LEU A 8 -17.04 -10.39 12.85
C LEU A 8 -17.04 -11.19 11.56
N ALA A 9 -18.18 -11.22 10.92
CA ALA A 9 -18.38 -11.92 9.67
C ALA A 9 -17.89 -11.07 8.49
N LEU A 10 -18.16 -11.57 7.30
CA LEU A 10 -17.72 -10.96 6.05
C LEU A 10 -17.95 -9.44 6.00
N GLY A 11 -19.11 -8.98 6.42
CA GLY A 11 -19.44 -7.56 6.36
C GLY A 11 -18.49 -6.65 7.13
N HIS A 12 -18.02 -7.12 8.28
CA HIS A 12 -17.09 -6.34 9.10
C HIS A 12 -15.71 -6.24 8.46
N TYR A 13 -15.23 -7.33 7.88
CA TYR A 13 -13.95 -7.34 7.17
C TYR A 13 -14.00 -6.51 5.90
N LEU A 14 -15.11 -6.59 5.16
CA LEU A 14 -15.29 -5.76 3.97
C LEU A 14 -15.36 -4.28 4.31
N ALA A 15 -16.00 -3.94 5.43
CA ALA A 15 -16.03 -2.56 5.91
C ALA A 15 -14.63 -2.05 6.23
N LEU A 16 -13.84 -2.87 6.91
CA LEU A 16 -12.44 -2.52 7.20
C LEU A 16 -11.65 -2.30 5.90
N GLY A 17 -11.80 -3.23 4.96
CA GLY A 17 -11.15 -3.11 3.65
C GLY A 17 -11.56 -1.83 2.92
N ALA A 18 -12.85 -1.49 2.95
CA ALA A 18 -13.37 -0.27 2.32
C ALA A 18 -12.76 0.99 2.96
N VAL A 19 -12.69 1.03 4.29
CA VAL A 19 -12.10 2.16 5.01
C VAL A 19 -10.63 2.31 4.66
N LEU A 20 -9.87 1.22 4.68
CA LEU A 20 -8.45 1.25 4.33
C LEU A 20 -8.25 1.70 2.88
N PHE A 21 -9.08 1.21 1.97
CA PHE A 21 -9.02 1.61 0.57
C PHE A 21 -9.28 3.11 0.41
N CYS A 22 -10.32 3.62 1.08
CA CYS A 22 -10.65 5.05 1.02
C CYS A 22 -9.51 5.91 1.59
N ILE A 23 -8.90 5.49 2.69
CA ILE A 23 -7.78 6.21 3.29
C ILE A 23 -6.60 6.25 2.31
N SER A 24 -6.33 5.13 1.64
CA SER A 24 -5.23 5.06 0.69
C SER A 24 -5.46 5.96 -0.53
N VAL A 25 -6.68 5.98 -1.06
CA VAL A 25 -7.05 6.86 -2.16
C VAL A 25 -6.91 8.34 -1.75
N ALA A 26 -7.39 8.67 -0.56
CA ALA A 26 -7.23 10.02 -0.02
C ALA A 26 -5.76 10.39 0.12
N GLY A 27 -4.94 9.47 0.59
CA GLY A 27 -3.50 9.69 0.71
C GLY A 27 -2.85 10.02 -0.63
N ILE A 28 -3.25 9.33 -1.69
CA ILE A 28 -2.73 9.59 -3.02
C ILE A 28 -3.12 11.01 -3.49
N PHE A 29 -4.39 11.36 -3.36
CA PHE A 29 -4.87 12.65 -3.85
C PHE A 29 -4.35 13.84 -3.04
N LEU A 30 -4.20 13.68 -1.74
CA LEU A 30 -3.77 14.77 -0.86
C LEU A 30 -2.26 14.99 -0.89
N ASN A 31 -1.48 13.98 -1.24
CA ASN A 31 -0.03 14.02 -1.12
C ASN A 31 0.67 13.60 -2.42
N ARG A 32 0.19 14.09 -3.54
CA ARG A 32 0.70 13.68 -4.86
C ARG A 32 2.18 13.98 -5.09
N LYS A 33 2.73 14.93 -4.34
CA LYS A 33 4.13 15.33 -4.52
C LYS A 33 5.10 14.57 -3.63
N ASN A 34 4.59 13.83 -2.66
CA ASN A 34 5.44 13.07 -1.73
C ASN A 34 5.46 11.61 -2.16
N VAL A 35 6.59 11.19 -2.73
CA VAL A 35 6.75 9.83 -3.27
C VAL A 35 6.62 8.78 -2.17
N ILE A 36 7.14 9.07 -0.98
CA ILE A 36 7.05 8.12 0.14
C ILE A 36 5.59 7.86 0.52
N ILE A 37 4.81 8.93 0.64
CA ILE A 37 3.39 8.80 0.97
C ILE A 37 2.62 8.09 -0.15
N LEU A 38 2.96 8.36 -1.41
CA LEU A 38 2.36 7.65 -2.53
C LEU A 38 2.63 6.16 -2.47
N LEU A 39 3.88 5.76 -2.18
CA LEU A 39 4.22 4.35 -2.04
C LEU A 39 3.49 3.70 -0.88
N MET A 40 3.42 4.39 0.27
CA MET A 40 2.69 3.91 1.43
C MET A 40 1.20 3.74 1.12
N SER A 41 0.63 4.69 0.38
CA SER A 41 -0.78 4.63 -0.01
C SER A 41 -1.08 3.45 -0.92
N ILE A 42 -0.20 3.18 -1.88
CA ILE A 42 -0.33 2.02 -2.77
C ILE A 42 -0.25 0.72 -1.96
N GLU A 43 0.67 0.64 -1.01
CA GLU A 43 0.79 -0.53 -0.14
C GLU A 43 -0.47 -0.72 0.71
N LEU A 44 -1.06 0.38 1.19
CA LEU A 44 -2.30 0.32 1.95
C LEU A 44 -3.46 -0.16 1.08
N MET A 45 -3.49 0.24 -0.20
CA MET A 45 -4.48 -0.27 -1.16
C MET A 45 -4.36 -1.79 -1.33
N LEU A 46 -3.13 -2.29 -1.46
CA LEU A 46 -2.89 -3.72 -1.58
C LEU A 46 -3.33 -4.45 -0.32
N LEU A 47 -3.08 -3.88 0.84
CA LEU A 47 -3.56 -4.45 2.10
C LEU A 47 -5.08 -4.53 2.11
N ALA A 48 -5.77 -3.48 1.68
CA ALA A 48 -7.23 -3.46 1.62
C ALA A 48 -7.78 -4.58 0.72
N VAL A 49 -7.17 -4.76 -0.44
CA VAL A 49 -7.55 -5.83 -1.37
C VAL A 49 -7.28 -7.19 -0.74
N ASN A 50 -6.15 -7.36 -0.07
CA ASN A 50 -5.81 -8.62 0.60
C ASN A 50 -6.80 -8.96 1.71
N VAL A 51 -7.22 -7.98 2.50
CA VAL A 51 -8.23 -8.16 3.53
C VAL A 51 -9.51 -8.70 2.90
N ASN A 52 -9.92 -8.15 1.75
CA ASN A 52 -11.11 -8.61 1.05
C ASN A 52 -10.96 -10.06 0.56
N PHE A 53 -9.84 -10.41 -0.03
CA PHE A 53 -9.61 -11.78 -0.50
C PHE A 53 -9.62 -12.79 0.63
N VAL A 54 -8.99 -12.47 1.74
CA VAL A 54 -8.98 -13.36 2.91
C VAL A 54 -10.39 -13.49 3.48
N ALA A 55 -11.13 -12.38 3.56
CA ALA A 55 -12.49 -12.39 4.07
C ALA A 55 -13.42 -13.25 3.19
N PHE A 56 -13.34 -13.09 1.88
CA PHE A 56 -14.13 -13.91 0.95
C PHE A 56 -13.74 -15.38 1.01
N SER A 57 -12.44 -15.67 1.11
CA SER A 57 -11.95 -17.04 1.22
C SER A 57 -12.49 -17.71 2.47
N ARG A 58 -12.47 -17.01 3.59
CA ARG A 58 -12.98 -17.53 4.86
C ARG A 58 -14.49 -17.76 4.79
N ASP A 59 -15.22 -16.81 4.23
CA ASP A 59 -16.68 -16.90 4.12
C ASP A 59 -17.11 -18.05 3.22
N ALA A 60 -16.42 -18.25 2.12
CA ALA A 60 -16.71 -19.31 1.16
C ALA A 60 -16.18 -20.68 1.59
N GLY A 61 -15.29 -20.71 2.59
CA GLY A 61 -14.62 -21.95 2.99
C GLY A 61 -13.67 -22.49 1.93
N ASP A 62 -13.15 -21.62 1.08
CA ASP A 62 -12.30 -21.96 -0.05
C ASP A 62 -10.96 -21.22 0.08
N ALA A 63 -9.86 -21.93 -0.11
CA ALA A 63 -8.52 -21.36 0.00
C ALA A 63 -8.10 -20.52 -1.21
N ALA A 64 -8.91 -20.45 -2.26
CA ALA A 64 -8.55 -19.72 -3.48
C ALA A 64 -8.20 -18.27 -3.21
N GLY A 65 -8.94 -17.58 -2.32
CA GLY A 65 -8.65 -16.20 -1.97
C GLY A 65 -7.28 -16.04 -1.31
N GLN A 66 -6.89 -17.03 -0.50
CA GLN A 66 -5.57 -17.01 0.15
C GLN A 66 -4.44 -17.24 -0.85
N VAL A 67 -4.69 -18.04 -1.88
CA VAL A 67 -3.73 -18.23 -2.98
C VAL A 67 -3.51 -16.89 -3.71
N PHE A 68 -4.58 -16.18 -4.02
CA PHE A 68 -4.47 -14.85 -4.61
C PHE A 68 -3.70 -13.88 -3.72
N VAL A 69 -3.94 -13.92 -2.42
CA VAL A 69 -3.18 -13.08 -1.46
C VAL A 69 -1.70 -13.38 -1.56
N PHE A 70 -1.34 -14.65 -1.68
CA PHE A 70 0.06 -15.06 -1.82
C PHE A 70 0.70 -14.42 -3.06
N PHE A 71 0.01 -14.45 -4.20
CA PHE A 71 0.50 -13.80 -5.42
C PHE A 71 0.59 -12.29 -5.26
N ILE A 72 -0.39 -11.66 -4.62
CA ILE A 72 -0.39 -10.22 -4.39
C ILE A 72 0.79 -9.83 -3.49
N LEU A 73 1.09 -10.62 -2.47
CA LEU A 73 2.25 -10.37 -1.61
C LEU A 73 3.55 -10.44 -2.39
N THR A 74 3.66 -11.37 -3.34
CA THR A 74 4.83 -11.47 -4.22
C THR A 74 4.98 -10.20 -5.07
N VAL A 75 3.88 -9.73 -5.65
CA VAL A 75 3.87 -8.48 -6.42
C VAL A 75 4.21 -7.30 -5.53
N ALA A 76 3.65 -7.26 -4.32
CA ALA A 76 3.92 -6.18 -3.37
C ALA A 76 5.40 -6.14 -2.98
N ALA A 77 6.02 -7.31 -2.80
CA ALA A 77 7.45 -7.37 -2.50
C ALA A 77 8.29 -6.81 -3.66
N ALA A 78 7.93 -7.16 -4.89
CA ALA A 78 8.60 -6.63 -6.08
C ALA A 78 8.41 -5.11 -6.19
N GLU A 79 7.20 -4.62 -5.95
CA GLU A 79 6.93 -3.18 -5.96
C GLU A 79 7.70 -2.45 -4.88
N ALA A 80 7.81 -3.02 -3.68
CA ALA A 80 8.57 -2.42 -2.60
C ALA A 80 10.05 -2.31 -2.96
N ALA A 81 10.61 -3.33 -3.60
CA ALA A 81 12.00 -3.32 -4.05
C ALA A 81 12.23 -2.25 -5.11
N ILE A 82 11.35 -2.18 -6.10
CA ILE A 82 11.42 -1.17 -7.17
C ILE A 82 11.22 0.22 -6.57
N GLY A 83 10.24 0.38 -5.69
CA GLY A 83 9.97 1.65 -5.03
C GLY A 83 11.14 2.14 -4.21
N LEU A 84 11.81 1.24 -3.50
CA LEU A 84 13.00 1.61 -2.73
C LEU A 84 14.13 2.05 -3.66
N ALA A 85 14.33 1.34 -4.77
CA ALA A 85 15.33 1.72 -5.76
C ALA A 85 15.05 3.10 -6.35
N ILE A 86 13.79 3.40 -6.65
CA ILE A 86 13.36 4.71 -7.14
C ILE A 86 13.64 5.78 -6.10
N LEU A 87 13.30 5.53 -4.84
CA LEU A 87 13.53 6.48 -3.75
C LEU A 87 15.00 6.78 -3.58
N VAL A 88 15.85 5.75 -3.62
CA VAL A 88 17.30 5.94 -3.50
C VAL A 88 17.82 6.78 -4.66
N THR A 89 17.36 6.50 -5.88
CA THR A 89 17.76 7.25 -7.08
C THR A 89 17.32 8.71 -6.98
N LEU A 90 16.08 8.96 -6.60
CA LEU A 90 15.55 10.32 -6.44
C LEU A 90 16.30 11.08 -5.35
N PHE A 91 16.59 10.42 -4.24
CA PHE A 91 17.33 11.04 -3.15
C PHE A 91 18.73 11.46 -3.60
N ARG A 92 19.42 10.59 -4.34
CA ARG A 92 20.75 10.90 -4.85
C ARG A 92 20.71 12.07 -5.83
N ASN A 93 19.77 12.06 -6.76
CA ASN A 93 19.60 13.13 -7.73
C ASN A 93 19.28 14.45 -7.04
N ARG A 94 18.42 14.41 -6.02
CA ARG A 94 18.06 15.60 -5.27
C ARG A 94 19.25 16.21 -4.54
N ARG A 95 20.09 15.38 -3.95
CA ARG A 95 21.32 15.84 -3.31
C ARG A 95 22.26 16.47 -4.33
N THR A 96 22.39 15.85 -5.48
CA THR A 96 23.21 16.38 -6.57
C THR A 96 22.71 17.74 -7.03
N ILE A 97 21.39 17.87 -7.21
CA ILE A 97 20.76 19.12 -7.61
C ILE A 97 21.01 20.19 -6.55
N ASN A 98 20.84 19.86 -5.27
CA ASN A 98 21.07 20.81 -4.19
C ASN A 98 22.51 21.29 -4.14
N VAL A 99 23.47 20.41 -4.35
CA VAL A 99 24.88 20.77 -4.40
C VAL A 99 25.15 21.70 -5.57
N ALA A 100 24.58 21.40 -6.75
CA ALA A 100 24.70 22.22 -7.93
C ALA A 100 24.13 23.62 -7.69
N GLU A 101 22.99 23.73 -7.04
CA GLU A 101 22.38 25.00 -6.69
C GLU A 101 23.28 25.82 -5.75
N ILE A 102 23.88 25.17 -4.76
CA ILE A 102 24.78 25.83 -3.83
C ILE A 102 26.03 26.37 -4.56
N ASP A 103 26.59 25.56 -5.44
CA ASP A 103 27.74 25.98 -6.24
C ASP A 103 27.39 27.17 -7.13
N THR A 104 26.22 27.16 -7.74
CA THR A 104 25.74 28.27 -8.57
C THR A 104 25.59 29.54 -7.75
N LEU A 105 25.07 29.43 -6.54
CA LEU A 105 24.88 30.56 -5.65
C LEU A 105 26.22 31.13 -5.16
N LYS A 106 27.22 30.29 -4.97
CA LYS A 106 28.55 30.72 -4.56
C LYS A 106 29.41 31.26 -5.69
N GLY A 107 29.12 30.76 -6.88
CA GLY A 107 29.88 31.10 -8.04
C GLY A 107 29.52 32.40 -8.69
#